data_c5cda131c9c0bef084f68128e6c0ba7f
#
_entry.id   c5cda131c9c0bef084f68128e6c0ba7f
#
_cell.length_a   1.000
_cell.length_b   1.000
_cell.length_c   1.000
_cell.angle_alpha   90.00
_cell.angle_beta   90.00
_cell.angle_gamma   90.00
#
_symmetry.space_group_name_H-M   'P 1'
#
loop_
_entity.id
_entity.type
_entity.pdbx_description
1 polymer ?
#
loop_
_entity_poly.entity_id
_entity_poly.type
_entity_poly.pdbx_seq_one_letter_code
_entity_poly.pdbx_strand_id
1 'polypeptide(L)'
;MAFTLTFLGKGGTGRTTVAIAAAKSFAASGKRVLLFSYTTGPELGLLLDCELSPSVDPQTIAPNLDVVQPSKVALLERGWAEVKTLEAKYLRSPFFKDIYGEELAAFPGIDRAIALNNLRKFDDSGKYDVIIYDGTGNEDELRLLGVPDVLSWYVRRFSKVVADSDFARALTPFIQPVAGAVLNSGWGSEPWKEPMDEVESLLAQGRDAVSNPKRLAAWLVTTPDPIAIAQAKYLWGSAQQSSVTVGGVLVNRIADESAIAPTAETFAPLDVTGIPESSGDWSPLVSAMPTFAPPTSVPRPIEVDTVQKQVRLFLPGFTKSQVKLIQSGPEITIEAGGQRRNILLPPALSGRSVTGAKFQGGYLIISF
;
A
#
# COMPACT_ATOMS: atom_id res chain seq x y z
N MET A 1 -11.96 -9.32 8.72
CA MET A 1 -10.85 -8.70 7.97
C MET A 1 -10.25 -9.74 7.06
N ALA A 2 -10.08 -9.40 5.79
CA ALA A 2 -9.52 -10.28 4.77
C ALA A 2 -7.98 -10.26 4.79
N PHE A 3 -7.37 -11.26 4.19
CA PHE A 3 -5.96 -11.21 3.82
C PHE A 3 -5.83 -10.59 2.43
N THR A 4 -5.17 -9.43 2.33
CA THR A 4 -4.93 -8.75 1.06
C THR A 4 -3.58 -9.16 0.50
N LEU A 5 -3.59 -9.63 -0.76
CA LEU A 5 -2.41 -10.05 -1.50
C LEU A 5 -2.25 -9.17 -2.74
N THR A 6 -1.06 -8.60 -2.94
CA THR A 6 -0.71 -7.85 -4.15
C THR A 6 0.55 -8.39 -4.82
N PHE A 7 0.74 -8.04 -6.10
CA PHE A 7 1.83 -8.54 -6.93
C PHE A 7 2.68 -7.40 -7.47
N LEU A 8 3.98 -7.44 -7.18
CA LEU A 8 4.94 -6.42 -7.61
C LEU A 8 5.85 -7.00 -8.69
N GLY A 9 6.13 -6.23 -9.73
CA GLY A 9 7.01 -6.67 -10.81
C GLY A 9 7.02 -5.72 -12.00
N LYS A 10 7.96 -5.93 -12.90
CA LYS A 10 8.07 -5.18 -14.16
C LYS A 10 6.80 -5.37 -15.01
N GLY A 11 6.41 -4.34 -15.77
CA GLY A 11 5.36 -4.47 -16.78
C GLY A 11 5.63 -5.63 -17.75
N GLY A 12 4.59 -6.42 -18.05
CA GLY A 12 4.71 -7.57 -18.96
C GLY A 12 5.19 -8.88 -18.32
N THR A 13 5.47 -8.93 -17.01
CA THR A 13 5.84 -10.20 -16.34
C THR A 13 4.66 -11.11 -16.04
N GLY A 14 3.42 -10.69 -16.34
CA GLY A 14 2.21 -11.50 -16.15
C GLY A 14 1.58 -11.38 -14.76
N ARG A 15 1.72 -10.24 -14.09
CA ARG A 15 1.13 -9.98 -12.77
C ARG A 15 -0.37 -10.23 -12.73
N THR A 16 -1.13 -9.68 -13.68
CA THR A 16 -2.58 -9.90 -13.79
C THR A 16 -2.92 -11.37 -13.99
N THR A 17 -2.17 -12.10 -14.81
CA THR A 17 -2.32 -13.54 -15.00
C THR A 17 -2.11 -14.29 -13.68
N VAL A 18 -1.06 -13.96 -12.95
CA VAL A 18 -0.76 -14.54 -11.63
C VAL A 18 -1.84 -14.17 -10.61
N ALA A 19 -2.34 -12.92 -10.62
CA ALA A 19 -3.43 -12.47 -9.75
C ALA A 19 -4.72 -13.28 -9.98
N ILE A 20 -5.08 -13.52 -11.23
CA ILE A 20 -6.22 -14.37 -11.60
C ILE A 20 -6.00 -15.81 -11.13
N ALA A 21 -4.81 -16.38 -11.38
CA ALA A 21 -4.50 -17.76 -10.98
C ALA A 21 -4.55 -17.91 -9.46
N ALA A 22 -4.01 -16.96 -8.71
CA ALA A 22 -4.08 -16.92 -7.26
C ALA A 22 -5.54 -16.81 -6.76
N ALA A 23 -6.34 -15.93 -7.37
CA ALA A 23 -7.75 -15.78 -7.03
C ALA A 23 -8.54 -17.09 -7.26
N LYS A 24 -8.32 -17.74 -8.40
CA LYS A 24 -8.93 -19.05 -8.71
C LYS A 24 -8.46 -20.14 -7.73
N SER A 25 -7.18 -20.15 -7.34
CA SER A 25 -6.62 -21.09 -6.37
C SER A 25 -7.26 -20.96 -4.99
N PHE A 26 -7.40 -19.73 -4.48
CA PHE A 26 -8.09 -19.48 -3.21
C PHE A 26 -9.57 -19.85 -3.29
N ALA A 27 -10.28 -19.47 -4.37
CA ALA A 27 -11.69 -19.80 -4.54
C ALA A 27 -11.91 -21.32 -4.61
N ALA A 28 -11.05 -22.07 -5.30
CA ALA A 28 -11.07 -23.53 -5.35
C ALA A 28 -10.83 -24.17 -3.98
N SER A 29 -10.08 -23.52 -3.09
CA SER A 29 -9.89 -23.94 -1.68
C SER A 29 -11.05 -23.58 -0.76
N GLY A 30 -12.16 -23.03 -1.31
CA GLY A 30 -13.37 -22.67 -0.57
C GLY A 30 -13.31 -21.29 0.13
N LYS A 31 -12.30 -20.47 -0.13
CA LYS A 31 -12.22 -19.09 0.37
C LYS A 31 -13.08 -18.15 -0.45
N ARG A 32 -13.77 -17.21 0.21
CA ARG A 32 -14.49 -16.12 -0.45
C ARG A 32 -13.46 -15.08 -0.93
N VAL A 33 -13.34 -14.92 -2.23
CA VAL A 33 -12.29 -14.13 -2.87
C VAL A 33 -12.86 -12.94 -3.61
N LEU A 34 -12.24 -11.77 -3.44
CA LEU A 34 -12.41 -10.62 -4.30
C LEU A 34 -11.13 -10.41 -5.11
N LEU A 35 -11.23 -10.43 -6.43
CA LEU A 35 -10.20 -9.91 -7.34
C LEU A 35 -10.52 -8.44 -7.63
N PHE A 36 -9.75 -7.54 -7.06
CA PHE A 36 -9.86 -6.10 -7.29
C PHE A 36 -8.76 -5.67 -8.26
N SER A 37 -9.12 -5.32 -9.50
CA SER A 37 -8.16 -4.84 -10.48
C SER A 37 -8.29 -3.32 -10.68
N TYR A 38 -7.14 -2.64 -10.61
CA TYR A 38 -7.06 -1.21 -10.86
C TYR A 38 -6.85 -0.88 -12.36
N THR A 39 -6.54 -1.86 -13.18
CA THR A 39 -6.42 -1.67 -14.63
C THR A 39 -7.80 -1.38 -15.24
N THR A 40 -7.86 -0.46 -16.20
CA THR A 40 -9.13 -0.05 -16.85
C THR A 40 -9.27 -0.60 -18.26
N GLY A 41 -8.32 -1.40 -18.72
CA GLY A 41 -8.32 -2.00 -20.05
C GLY A 41 -9.20 -3.26 -20.16
N PRO A 42 -9.43 -3.76 -21.37
CA PRO A 42 -10.24 -4.95 -21.60
C PRO A 42 -9.54 -6.26 -21.22
N GLU A 43 -8.26 -6.21 -20.84
CA GLU A 43 -7.40 -7.37 -20.64
C GLU A 43 -7.96 -8.33 -19.59
N LEU A 44 -8.50 -7.78 -18.48
CA LEU A 44 -9.02 -8.59 -17.40
C LEU A 44 -10.25 -9.39 -17.85
N GLY A 45 -11.20 -8.76 -18.54
CA GLY A 45 -12.39 -9.43 -19.08
C GLY A 45 -12.03 -10.49 -20.11
N LEU A 46 -11.08 -10.19 -21.02
CA LEU A 46 -10.59 -11.15 -22.02
C LEU A 46 -9.90 -12.35 -21.34
N LEU A 47 -9.09 -12.14 -20.31
CA LEU A 47 -8.44 -13.23 -19.58
C LEU A 47 -9.42 -14.08 -18.77
N LEU A 48 -10.50 -13.49 -18.29
CA LEU A 48 -11.53 -14.19 -17.52
C LEU A 48 -12.64 -14.79 -18.40
N ASP A 49 -12.62 -14.52 -19.71
CA ASP A 49 -13.65 -14.89 -20.67
C ASP A 49 -15.06 -14.43 -20.22
N CYS A 50 -15.12 -13.19 -19.73
CA CYS A 50 -16.39 -12.59 -19.29
C CYS A 50 -16.41 -11.07 -19.55
N GLU A 51 -17.62 -10.54 -19.69
CA GLU A 51 -17.83 -9.09 -19.76
C GLU A 51 -17.87 -8.51 -18.35
N LEU A 52 -16.97 -7.56 -18.08
CA LEU A 52 -16.89 -6.88 -16.79
C LEU A 52 -17.58 -5.52 -16.84
N SER A 53 -18.43 -5.27 -15.86
CA SER A 53 -19.02 -3.95 -15.66
C SER A 53 -17.98 -2.99 -15.08
N PRO A 54 -17.86 -1.74 -15.60
CA PRO A 54 -16.96 -0.72 -15.05
C PRO A 54 -17.47 -0.11 -13.73
N SER A 55 -18.26 -0.86 -12.96
CA SER A 55 -18.86 -0.50 -11.69
C SER A 55 -17.85 -0.61 -10.55
N VAL A 56 -18.12 0.10 -9.46
CA VAL A 56 -17.42 -0.07 -8.18
C VAL A 56 -17.98 -1.24 -7.34
N ASP A 57 -19.06 -1.88 -7.81
CA ASP A 57 -19.68 -3.03 -7.15
C ASP A 57 -19.16 -4.34 -7.75
N PRO A 58 -18.80 -5.33 -6.91
CA PRO A 58 -18.28 -6.59 -7.37
C PRO A 58 -19.28 -7.41 -8.17
N GLN A 59 -18.78 -8.10 -9.19
CA GLN A 59 -19.52 -9.06 -10.03
C GLN A 59 -19.05 -10.47 -9.72
N THR A 60 -19.96 -11.38 -9.42
CA THR A 60 -19.64 -12.81 -9.22
C THR A 60 -19.41 -13.48 -10.58
N ILE A 61 -18.21 -14.06 -10.77
CA ILE A 61 -17.84 -14.73 -12.03
C ILE A 61 -17.69 -16.25 -11.88
N ALA A 62 -17.53 -16.73 -10.66
CA ALA A 62 -17.45 -18.15 -10.33
C ALA A 62 -17.82 -18.37 -8.86
N PRO A 63 -18.07 -19.62 -8.43
CA PRO A 63 -18.28 -19.91 -7.01
C PRO A 63 -17.12 -19.38 -6.16
N ASN A 64 -17.43 -18.61 -5.10
CA ASN A 64 -16.49 -17.97 -4.20
C ASN A 64 -15.55 -16.93 -4.83
N LEU A 65 -15.80 -16.49 -6.08
CA LEU A 65 -14.94 -15.53 -6.75
C LEU A 65 -15.76 -14.37 -7.31
N ASP A 66 -15.58 -13.21 -6.68
CA ASP A 66 -16.06 -11.93 -7.16
C ASP A 66 -14.92 -11.15 -7.81
N VAL A 67 -15.25 -10.35 -8.82
CA VAL A 67 -14.31 -9.45 -9.50
C VAL A 67 -14.86 -8.04 -9.50
N VAL A 68 -14.01 -7.06 -9.32
CA VAL A 68 -14.33 -5.65 -9.51
C VAL A 68 -13.21 -4.95 -10.29
N GLN A 69 -13.60 -4.26 -11.35
CA GLN A 69 -12.73 -3.44 -12.19
C GLN A 69 -13.37 -2.05 -12.36
N PRO A 70 -13.24 -1.17 -11.36
CA PRO A 70 -13.94 0.11 -11.39
C PRO A 70 -13.33 1.04 -12.42
N SER A 71 -14.18 1.75 -13.15
CA SER A 71 -13.72 2.86 -13.98
C SER A 71 -13.27 4.05 -13.09
N LYS A 72 -12.38 4.89 -13.61
CA LYS A 72 -11.97 6.11 -12.92
C LYS A 72 -13.15 7.02 -12.61
N VAL A 73 -14.11 7.13 -13.54
CA VAL A 73 -15.33 7.92 -13.38
C VAL A 73 -16.15 7.39 -12.20
N ALA A 74 -16.45 6.08 -12.19
CA ALA A 74 -17.21 5.47 -11.09
C ALA A 74 -16.53 5.62 -9.71
N LEU A 75 -15.18 5.54 -9.67
CA LEU A 75 -14.42 5.81 -8.44
C LEU A 75 -14.57 7.26 -7.98
N LEU A 76 -14.44 8.21 -8.89
CA LEU A 76 -14.55 9.65 -8.58
C LEU A 76 -15.96 10.02 -8.14
N GLU A 77 -16.99 9.54 -8.83
CA GLU A 77 -18.39 9.78 -8.45
C GLU A 77 -18.69 9.26 -7.04
N ARG A 78 -18.24 8.03 -6.73
CA ARG A 78 -18.40 7.45 -5.39
C ARG A 78 -17.63 8.25 -4.33
N GLY A 79 -16.36 8.58 -4.62
CA GLY A 79 -15.55 9.40 -3.71
C GLY A 79 -16.14 10.78 -3.47
N TRP A 80 -16.70 11.40 -4.52
CA TRP A 80 -17.37 12.69 -4.41
C TRP A 80 -18.63 12.64 -3.56
N ALA A 81 -19.45 11.61 -3.73
CA ALA A 81 -20.64 11.41 -2.89
C ALA A 81 -20.27 11.30 -1.40
N GLU A 82 -19.13 10.66 -1.09
CA GLU A 82 -18.61 10.55 0.28
C GLU A 82 -18.12 11.90 0.82
N VAL A 83 -17.38 12.66 0.02
CA VAL A 83 -16.95 14.03 0.39
C VAL A 83 -18.15 14.91 0.70
N LYS A 84 -19.22 14.87 -0.12
CA LYS A 84 -20.47 15.60 0.17
C LYS A 84 -21.15 15.15 1.46
N THR A 85 -21.08 13.87 1.78
CA THR A 85 -21.65 13.36 3.04
C THR A 85 -20.86 13.87 4.24
N LEU A 86 -19.53 13.92 4.16
CA LEU A 86 -18.65 14.49 5.18
C LEU A 86 -18.86 16.01 5.30
N GLU A 87 -18.98 16.71 4.17
CA GLU A 87 -19.30 18.14 4.16
C GLU A 87 -20.60 18.42 4.94
N ALA A 88 -21.68 17.70 4.64
CA ALA A 88 -22.96 17.85 5.33
C ALA A 88 -22.88 17.57 6.83
N LYS A 89 -21.95 16.70 7.27
CA LYS A 89 -21.71 16.39 8.68
C LYS A 89 -20.99 17.52 9.42
N TYR A 90 -20.01 18.16 8.77
CA TYR A 90 -19.08 19.08 9.46
C TYR A 90 -19.26 20.56 9.10
N LEU A 91 -19.87 20.90 7.96
CA LEU A 91 -20.02 22.28 7.50
C LEU A 91 -21.48 22.77 7.60
N ARG A 92 -21.66 24.02 8.03
CA ARG A 92 -22.98 24.66 8.07
C ARG A 92 -23.50 25.09 6.70
N SER A 93 -22.60 25.35 5.77
CA SER A 93 -22.91 25.76 4.42
C SER A 93 -22.17 24.85 3.42
N PRO A 94 -22.80 24.42 2.32
CA PRO A 94 -22.14 23.62 1.32
C PRO A 94 -21.01 24.43 0.68
N PHE A 95 -19.78 24.04 0.97
CA PHE A 95 -18.57 24.66 0.41
C PHE A 95 -18.32 24.17 -1.02
N PHE A 96 -18.60 22.88 -1.27
CA PHE A 96 -18.39 22.24 -2.56
C PHE A 96 -19.65 22.27 -3.46
N LYS A 97 -20.59 23.18 -3.21
CA LYS A 97 -21.87 23.22 -3.95
C LYS A 97 -21.68 23.37 -5.47
N ASP A 98 -20.68 24.16 -5.86
CA ASP A 98 -20.41 24.52 -7.25
C ASP A 98 -19.20 23.78 -7.82
N ILE A 99 -18.63 22.79 -7.09
CA ILE A 99 -17.53 21.94 -7.53
C ILE A 99 -18.10 20.59 -7.98
N TYR A 100 -17.69 20.13 -9.13
CA TYR A 100 -18.10 18.84 -9.68
C TYR A 100 -17.04 17.77 -9.39
N GLY A 101 -17.47 16.52 -9.23
CA GLY A 101 -16.57 15.38 -8.97
C GLY A 101 -15.48 15.22 -10.03
N GLU A 102 -15.76 15.63 -11.27
CA GLU A 102 -14.82 15.63 -12.37
C GLU A 102 -13.62 16.55 -12.16
N GLU A 103 -13.79 17.65 -11.41
CA GLU A 103 -12.70 18.57 -11.07
C GLU A 103 -11.69 17.95 -10.08
N LEU A 104 -12.13 16.97 -9.27
CA LEU A 104 -11.24 16.19 -8.43
C LEU A 104 -10.27 15.34 -9.26
N ALA A 105 -10.65 14.95 -10.47
CA ALA A 105 -9.78 14.22 -11.39
C ALA A 105 -8.53 15.00 -11.78
N ALA A 106 -8.54 16.33 -11.62
CA ALA A 106 -7.37 17.18 -11.85
C ALA A 106 -6.25 16.97 -10.82
N PHE A 107 -6.57 16.40 -9.64
CA PHE A 107 -5.55 16.10 -8.62
C PHE A 107 -4.85 14.76 -8.92
N PRO A 108 -3.55 14.76 -9.21
CA PRO A 108 -2.82 13.53 -9.48
C PRO A 108 -2.91 12.54 -8.33
N GLY A 109 -3.32 11.30 -8.62
CA GLY A 109 -3.38 10.21 -7.65
C GLY A 109 -4.63 10.15 -6.77
N ILE A 110 -5.59 11.08 -6.93
CA ILE A 110 -6.84 11.03 -6.18
C ILE A 110 -7.65 9.76 -6.50
N ASP A 111 -7.66 9.36 -7.76
CA ASP A 111 -8.30 8.13 -8.23
C ASP A 111 -7.74 6.89 -7.52
N ARG A 112 -6.43 6.83 -7.31
CA ARG A 112 -5.75 5.74 -6.58
C ARG A 112 -6.09 5.75 -5.09
N ALA A 113 -6.14 6.94 -4.48
CA ALA A 113 -6.53 7.09 -3.08
C ALA A 113 -7.97 6.62 -2.85
N ILE A 114 -8.89 6.95 -3.77
CA ILE A 114 -10.27 6.48 -3.73
C ILE A 114 -10.34 4.96 -3.96
N ALA A 115 -9.52 4.40 -4.87
CA ALA A 115 -9.44 2.96 -5.07
C ALA A 115 -9.00 2.22 -3.81
N LEU A 116 -7.97 2.71 -3.11
CA LEU A 116 -7.54 2.15 -1.81
C LEU A 116 -8.61 2.26 -0.73
N ASN A 117 -9.35 3.37 -0.69
CA ASN A 117 -10.45 3.51 0.25
C ASN A 117 -11.58 2.50 -0.05
N ASN A 118 -11.87 2.22 -1.32
CA ASN A 118 -12.81 1.16 -1.68
C ASN A 118 -12.28 -0.23 -1.28
N LEU A 119 -10.99 -0.49 -1.50
CA LEU A 119 -10.33 -1.73 -1.05
C LEU A 119 -10.50 -1.92 0.47
N ARG A 120 -10.25 -0.87 1.26
CA ARG A 120 -10.48 -0.86 2.70
C ARG A 120 -11.95 -1.19 3.06
N LYS A 121 -12.91 -0.63 2.34
CA LYS A 121 -14.33 -0.92 2.57
C LYS A 121 -14.70 -2.37 2.29
N PHE A 122 -14.11 -3.00 1.28
CA PHE A 122 -14.29 -4.42 1.04
C PHE A 122 -13.69 -5.28 2.16
N ASP A 123 -12.52 -4.91 2.69
CA ASP A 123 -11.93 -5.55 3.87
C ASP A 123 -12.85 -5.42 5.10
N ASP A 124 -13.31 -4.20 5.39
CA ASP A 124 -14.18 -3.91 6.53
C ASP A 124 -15.56 -4.59 6.42
N SER A 125 -16.02 -4.91 5.20
CA SER A 125 -17.32 -5.56 4.97
C SER A 125 -17.42 -6.97 5.55
N GLY A 126 -16.29 -7.65 5.78
CA GLY A 126 -16.25 -9.05 6.23
C GLY A 126 -16.81 -10.08 5.23
N LYS A 127 -17.12 -9.66 4.00
CA LYS A 127 -17.64 -10.54 2.96
C LYS A 127 -16.59 -11.49 2.39
N TYR A 128 -15.32 -11.10 2.42
CA TYR A 128 -14.21 -11.80 1.80
C TYR A 128 -13.23 -12.32 2.84
N ASP A 129 -12.65 -13.49 2.56
CA ASP A 129 -11.57 -14.07 3.33
C ASP A 129 -10.21 -13.63 2.75
N VAL A 130 -10.19 -13.42 1.42
CA VAL A 130 -8.99 -12.98 0.68
C VAL A 130 -9.38 -11.90 -0.33
N ILE A 131 -8.56 -10.88 -0.43
CA ILE A 131 -8.64 -9.86 -1.46
C ILE A 131 -7.34 -9.90 -2.28
N ILE A 132 -7.45 -10.16 -3.56
CA ILE A 132 -6.34 -10.06 -4.50
C ILE A 132 -6.39 -8.67 -5.12
N TYR A 133 -5.38 -7.85 -4.82
CA TYR A 133 -5.26 -6.50 -5.37
C TYR A 133 -4.29 -6.50 -6.56
N ASP A 134 -4.84 -6.45 -7.77
CA ASP A 134 -4.09 -6.32 -9.02
C ASP A 134 -3.94 -4.83 -9.38
N GLY A 135 -2.96 -4.21 -8.76
CA GLY A 135 -2.60 -2.82 -8.96
C GLY A 135 -1.55 -2.62 -10.06
N THR A 136 -0.88 -1.45 -10.02
CA THR A 136 0.18 -1.13 -10.98
C THR A 136 1.45 -1.96 -10.77
N GLY A 137 1.64 -2.52 -9.57
CA GLY A 137 2.75 -3.40 -9.18
C GLY A 137 4.14 -2.75 -9.27
N ASN A 138 4.22 -1.44 -9.22
CA ASN A 138 5.45 -0.65 -9.32
C ASN A 138 5.63 0.27 -8.10
N GLU A 139 6.61 1.20 -8.17
CA GLU A 139 6.90 2.14 -7.08
C GLU A 139 5.73 3.08 -6.77
N ASP A 140 4.88 3.39 -7.74
CA ASP A 140 3.72 4.28 -7.50
C ASP A 140 2.69 3.60 -6.61
N GLU A 141 2.50 2.28 -6.75
CA GLU A 141 1.65 1.51 -5.85
C GLU A 141 2.25 1.48 -4.45
N LEU A 142 3.55 1.26 -4.33
CA LEU A 142 4.23 1.26 -3.03
C LEU A 142 4.17 2.63 -2.35
N ARG A 143 4.30 3.73 -3.11
CA ARG A 143 4.09 5.08 -2.58
C ARG A 143 2.67 5.27 -2.07
N LEU A 144 1.68 4.75 -2.80
CA LEU A 144 0.29 4.82 -2.41
C LEU A 144 0.01 4.02 -1.13
N LEU A 145 0.52 2.79 -1.03
CA LEU A 145 0.42 1.98 0.20
C LEU A 145 1.14 2.66 1.38
N GLY A 146 2.21 3.42 1.13
CA GLY A 146 2.92 4.22 2.14
C GLY A 146 2.23 5.52 2.54
N VAL A 147 1.15 5.96 1.85
CA VAL A 147 0.46 7.23 2.14
C VAL A 147 0.01 7.36 3.60
N PRO A 148 -0.57 6.34 4.26
CA PRO A 148 -0.99 6.48 5.66
C PRO A 148 0.17 6.82 6.60
N ASP A 149 1.37 6.30 6.36
CA ASP A 149 2.55 6.61 7.17
C ASP A 149 3.05 8.04 6.93
N VAL A 150 3.13 8.44 5.66
CA VAL A 150 3.54 9.79 5.24
C VAL A 150 2.57 10.85 5.77
N LEU A 151 1.26 10.65 5.59
CA LEU A 151 0.25 11.61 6.09
C LEU A 151 0.26 11.69 7.62
N SER A 152 0.39 10.57 8.34
CA SER A 152 0.55 10.59 9.80
C SER A 152 1.75 11.41 10.24
N TRP A 153 2.87 11.30 9.51
CA TRP A 153 4.06 12.12 9.79
C TRP A 153 3.77 13.61 9.56
N TYR A 154 3.10 13.96 8.45
CA TYR A 154 2.71 15.36 8.20
C TYR A 154 1.78 15.90 9.29
N VAL A 155 0.73 15.17 9.65
CA VAL A 155 -0.22 15.58 10.69
C VAL A 155 0.52 15.84 12.00
N ARG A 156 1.35 14.92 12.48
CA ARG A 156 2.13 15.11 13.72
C ARG A 156 3.11 16.29 13.68
N ARG A 157 3.75 16.52 12.53
CA ARG A 157 4.74 17.57 12.39
C ARG A 157 4.10 18.94 12.25
N PHE A 158 3.08 19.06 11.41
CA PHE A 158 2.42 20.34 11.16
C PHE A 158 1.48 20.76 12.28
N SER A 159 0.81 19.85 12.96
CA SER A 159 -0.02 20.19 14.13
C SER A 159 0.81 20.89 15.21
N LYS A 160 2.04 20.44 15.47
CA LYS A 160 2.94 21.12 16.40
C LYS A 160 3.41 22.49 15.90
N VAL A 161 3.81 22.59 14.62
CA VAL A 161 4.26 23.86 14.04
C VAL A 161 3.13 24.88 14.00
N VAL A 162 1.92 24.45 13.70
CA VAL A 162 0.75 25.35 13.70
C VAL A 162 0.35 25.74 15.13
N ALA A 163 0.31 24.78 16.05
CA ALA A 163 -0.03 25.07 17.46
C ALA A 163 0.95 26.04 18.14
N ASP A 164 2.26 25.91 17.82
CA ASP A 164 3.33 26.69 18.45
C ASP A 164 3.66 28.00 17.69
N SER A 165 3.02 28.25 16.53
CA SER A 165 3.36 29.39 15.70
C SER A 165 2.63 30.68 16.08
N ASP A 166 3.35 31.79 16.13
CA ASP A 166 2.75 33.14 16.26
C ASP A 166 1.82 33.46 15.07
N PHE A 167 2.03 32.81 13.94
CA PHE A 167 1.19 32.88 12.75
C PHE A 167 -0.21 32.30 13.00
N ALA A 168 -0.31 31.15 13.68
CA ALA A 168 -1.61 30.60 14.07
C ALA A 168 -2.34 31.51 15.05
N ARG A 169 -1.61 32.09 16.02
CA ARG A 169 -2.18 33.06 16.97
C ARG A 169 -2.62 34.35 16.28
N ALA A 170 -1.85 34.84 15.31
CA ALA A 170 -2.18 36.01 14.52
C ALA A 170 -3.39 35.79 13.60
N LEU A 171 -3.55 34.59 13.04
CA LEU A 171 -4.68 34.27 12.16
C LEU A 171 -5.96 33.88 12.90
N THR A 172 -5.86 33.39 14.14
CA THR A 172 -7.01 32.96 14.94
C THR A 172 -8.16 33.97 14.94
N PRO A 173 -7.94 35.31 15.18
CA PRO A 173 -9.02 36.28 15.15
C PRO A 173 -9.73 36.44 13.80
N PHE A 174 -9.04 36.11 12.70
CA PHE A 174 -9.58 36.21 11.34
C PHE A 174 -10.24 34.92 10.88
N ILE A 175 -9.70 33.76 11.29
CA ILE A 175 -10.24 32.45 10.93
C ILE A 175 -11.42 32.08 11.81
N GLN A 176 -11.40 32.47 13.06
CA GLN A 176 -12.42 32.16 14.06
C GLN A 176 -13.87 32.57 13.65
N PRO A 177 -14.13 33.77 13.12
CA PRO A 177 -15.45 34.12 12.65
C PRO A 177 -15.90 33.33 11.41
N VAL A 178 -14.95 33.02 10.51
CA VAL A 178 -15.21 32.27 9.30
C VAL A 178 -15.44 30.79 9.63
N ALA A 179 -14.59 30.20 10.48
CA ALA A 179 -14.76 28.84 10.97
C ALA A 179 -16.09 28.66 11.71
N GLY A 180 -16.47 29.60 12.58
CA GLY A 180 -17.75 29.56 13.29
C GLY A 180 -18.96 29.71 12.39
N ALA A 181 -18.83 30.42 11.26
CA ALA A 181 -19.89 30.56 10.27
C ALA A 181 -20.03 29.35 9.35
N VAL A 182 -18.92 28.61 9.11
CA VAL A 182 -18.82 27.52 8.15
C VAL A 182 -18.96 26.15 8.81
N LEU A 183 -18.45 25.97 10.04
CA LEU A 183 -18.48 24.70 10.76
C LEU A 183 -19.77 24.52 11.59
N ASN A 184 -20.31 23.30 11.52
CA ASN A 184 -21.59 22.97 12.21
C ASN A 184 -21.41 22.66 13.71
N SER A 185 -20.25 22.89 14.30
CA SER A 185 -19.97 22.68 15.72
C SER A 185 -20.19 23.94 16.54
N GLY A 186 -20.98 23.82 17.58
CA GLY A 186 -21.11 24.87 18.60
C GLY A 186 -19.77 25.14 19.29
N TRP A 187 -19.46 26.39 19.59
CA TRP A 187 -18.24 26.88 20.23
C TRP A 187 -18.05 26.28 21.63
N GLY A 188 -17.43 25.13 21.70
CA GLY A 188 -16.88 24.56 22.92
C GLY A 188 -15.64 23.81 22.57
N SER A 189 -14.47 24.31 22.95
CA SER A 189 -13.16 23.70 22.94
C SER A 189 -12.81 22.88 21.67
N GLU A 190 -12.10 23.50 20.74
CA GLU A 190 -11.39 22.88 19.61
C GLU A 190 -12.28 22.19 18.54
N PRO A 191 -12.92 22.95 17.65
CA PRO A 191 -13.81 22.42 16.60
C PRO A 191 -13.11 21.49 15.57
N TRP A 192 -11.78 21.46 15.57
CA TRP A 192 -10.96 20.60 14.69
C TRP A 192 -10.54 19.27 15.33
N LYS A 193 -10.80 19.06 16.62
CA LYS A 193 -10.30 17.90 17.35
C LYS A 193 -10.96 16.60 16.90
N GLU A 194 -12.28 16.55 16.86
CA GLU A 194 -13.01 15.35 16.44
C GLU A 194 -12.68 14.93 14.99
N PRO A 195 -12.69 15.85 13.98
CA PRO A 195 -12.28 15.50 12.63
C PRO A 195 -10.82 15.05 12.53
N MET A 196 -9.93 15.64 13.33
CA MET A 196 -8.51 15.28 13.34
C MET A 196 -8.29 13.92 13.98
N ASP A 197 -8.98 13.60 15.07
CA ASP A 197 -8.93 12.30 15.73
C ASP A 197 -9.45 11.19 14.80
N GLU A 198 -10.52 11.44 14.04
CA GLU A 198 -11.00 10.50 13.01
C GLU A 198 -9.94 10.27 11.91
N VAL A 199 -9.31 11.31 11.42
CA VAL A 199 -8.24 11.21 10.41
C VAL A 199 -7.04 10.44 10.97
N GLU A 200 -6.59 10.75 12.18
CA GLU A 200 -5.48 10.03 12.83
C GLU A 200 -5.81 8.55 13.03
N SER A 201 -7.05 8.23 13.44
CA SER A 201 -7.52 6.86 13.58
C SER A 201 -7.50 6.10 12.25
N LEU A 202 -8.00 6.70 11.17
CA LEU A 202 -7.96 6.10 9.84
C LEU A 202 -6.53 5.88 9.34
N LEU A 203 -5.65 6.84 9.56
CA LEU A 203 -4.24 6.73 9.20
C LEU A 203 -3.53 5.64 10.02
N ALA A 204 -3.86 5.50 11.31
CA ALA A 204 -3.31 4.45 12.17
C ALA A 204 -3.77 3.06 11.69
N GLN A 205 -5.04 2.90 11.37
CA GLN A 205 -5.59 1.67 10.79
C GLN A 205 -4.93 1.31 9.46
N GLY A 206 -4.74 2.31 8.58
CA GLY A 206 -4.05 2.12 7.31
C GLY A 206 -2.59 1.68 7.48
N ARG A 207 -1.86 2.29 8.40
CA ARG A 207 -0.47 1.87 8.74
C ARG A 207 -0.42 0.45 9.27
N ASP A 208 -1.32 0.10 10.20
CA ASP A 208 -1.40 -1.25 10.74
C ASP A 208 -1.71 -2.26 9.63
N ALA A 209 -2.67 -1.95 8.75
CA ALA A 209 -3.02 -2.82 7.64
C ALA A 209 -1.84 -3.09 6.71
N VAL A 210 -1.06 -2.05 6.35
CA VAL A 210 0.08 -2.17 5.42
C VAL A 210 1.28 -2.87 6.07
N SER A 211 1.56 -2.57 7.33
CA SER A 211 2.74 -3.13 8.03
C SER A 211 2.52 -4.52 8.63
N ASN A 212 1.28 -4.96 8.73
CA ASN A 212 0.93 -6.26 9.28
C ASN A 212 0.86 -7.33 8.18
N PRO A 213 1.82 -8.26 8.10
CA PRO A 213 1.85 -9.28 7.05
C PRO A 213 0.69 -10.27 7.11
N LYS A 214 -0.09 -10.29 8.20
CA LYS A 214 -1.33 -11.07 8.28
C LYS A 214 -2.52 -10.37 7.61
N ARG A 215 -2.39 -9.07 7.33
CA ARG A 215 -3.42 -8.27 6.66
C ARG A 215 -3.08 -7.96 5.22
N LEU A 216 -1.82 -7.55 4.95
CA LEU A 216 -1.35 -7.25 3.60
C LEU A 216 0.06 -7.81 3.40
N ALA A 217 0.24 -8.52 2.29
CA ALA A 217 1.55 -8.96 1.84
C ALA A 217 1.66 -8.87 0.32
N ALA A 218 2.88 -8.69 -0.16
CA ALA A 218 3.19 -8.67 -1.58
C ALA A 218 3.98 -9.91 -2.00
N TRP A 219 3.79 -10.35 -3.24
CA TRP A 219 4.67 -11.31 -3.91
C TRP A 219 5.31 -10.64 -5.12
N LEU A 220 6.59 -10.93 -5.33
CA LEU A 220 7.29 -10.48 -6.53
C LEU A 220 6.92 -11.37 -7.70
N VAL A 221 6.66 -10.78 -8.86
CA VAL A 221 6.44 -11.51 -10.11
C VAL A 221 7.52 -11.10 -11.09
N THR A 222 8.32 -12.06 -11.51
CA THR A 222 9.39 -11.89 -12.49
C THR A 222 9.29 -12.94 -13.60
N THR A 223 10.17 -12.87 -14.57
CA THR A 223 10.45 -13.91 -15.56
C THR A 223 11.94 -14.22 -15.48
N PRO A 224 12.47 -15.25 -16.17
CA PRO A 224 13.90 -15.49 -16.24
C PRO A 224 14.73 -14.37 -16.88
N ASP A 225 14.09 -13.34 -17.45
CA ASP A 225 14.78 -12.17 -18.00
C ASP A 225 15.57 -11.41 -16.91
N PRO A 226 16.90 -11.17 -17.11
CA PRO A 226 17.73 -10.47 -16.13
C PRO A 226 17.22 -9.07 -15.75
N ILE A 227 16.59 -8.35 -16.68
CA ILE A 227 16.02 -7.01 -16.41
C ILE A 227 14.80 -7.13 -15.49
N ALA A 228 13.95 -8.15 -15.71
CA ALA A 228 12.80 -8.40 -14.86
C ALA A 228 13.23 -8.82 -13.44
N ILE A 229 14.26 -9.65 -13.32
CA ILE A 229 14.85 -10.04 -12.03
C ILE A 229 15.43 -8.84 -11.29
N ALA A 230 16.21 -7.99 -11.97
CA ALA A 230 16.77 -6.78 -11.37
C ALA A 230 15.70 -5.82 -10.89
N GLN A 231 14.62 -5.62 -11.67
CA GLN A 231 13.49 -4.79 -11.29
C GLN A 231 12.71 -5.37 -10.11
N ALA A 232 12.49 -6.69 -10.07
CA ALA A 232 11.85 -7.35 -8.94
C ALA A 232 12.65 -7.18 -7.65
N LYS A 233 13.98 -7.30 -7.71
CA LYS A 233 14.87 -7.07 -6.57
C LYS A 233 14.84 -5.63 -6.07
N TYR A 234 14.80 -4.67 -6.98
CA TYR A 234 14.62 -3.26 -6.65
C TYR A 234 13.26 -2.98 -5.98
N LEU A 235 12.19 -3.57 -6.51
CA LEU A 235 10.85 -3.46 -5.92
C LEU A 235 10.75 -4.11 -4.55
N TRP A 236 11.51 -5.19 -4.30
CA TRP A 236 11.61 -5.78 -2.96
C TRP A 236 12.10 -4.77 -1.93
N GLY A 237 13.23 -4.10 -2.20
CA GLY A 237 13.75 -3.05 -1.31
C GLY A 237 12.79 -1.86 -1.17
N SER A 238 12.14 -1.47 -2.25
CA SER A 238 11.14 -0.40 -2.23
C SER A 238 9.90 -0.77 -1.40
N ALA A 239 9.44 -2.03 -1.46
CA ALA A 239 8.35 -2.53 -0.63
C ALA A 239 8.70 -2.47 0.87
N GLN A 240 9.93 -2.84 1.23
CA GLN A 240 10.41 -2.73 2.61
C GLN A 240 10.40 -1.28 3.11
N GLN A 241 10.73 -0.31 2.25
CA GLN A 241 10.65 1.11 2.59
C GLN A 241 9.21 1.58 2.84
N SER A 242 8.25 1.01 2.15
CA SER A 242 6.81 1.28 2.33
C SER A 242 6.15 0.41 3.42
N SER A 243 6.93 -0.28 4.26
CA SER A 243 6.46 -1.23 5.29
C SER A 243 5.70 -2.45 4.77
N VAL A 244 5.72 -2.69 3.47
CA VAL A 244 5.06 -3.84 2.84
C VAL A 244 5.96 -5.07 2.94
N THR A 245 5.47 -6.12 3.57
CA THR A 245 6.19 -7.40 3.65
C THR A 245 6.06 -8.17 2.35
N VAL A 246 7.21 -8.63 1.82
CA VAL A 246 7.26 -9.50 0.65
C VAL A 246 7.36 -10.95 1.11
N GLY A 247 6.41 -11.80 0.69
CA GLY A 247 6.28 -13.18 1.13
C GLY A 247 7.02 -14.20 0.28
N GLY A 248 7.30 -13.88 -0.99
CA GLY A 248 7.96 -14.81 -1.91
C GLY A 248 8.08 -14.24 -3.31
N VAL A 249 8.60 -15.07 -4.22
CA VAL A 249 8.85 -14.73 -5.62
C VAL A 249 8.21 -15.75 -6.53
N LEU A 250 7.52 -15.29 -7.55
CA LEU A 250 6.95 -16.11 -8.63
C LEU A 250 7.72 -15.84 -9.92
N VAL A 251 8.37 -16.87 -10.43
CA VAL A 251 9.07 -16.81 -11.73
C VAL A 251 8.10 -17.32 -12.79
N ASN A 252 7.48 -16.40 -13.49
CA ASN A 252 6.47 -16.70 -14.50
C ASN A 252 7.09 -17.07 -15.85
N ARG A 253 6.37 -17.85 -16.64
CA ARG A 253 6.78 -18.31 -17.98
C ARG A 253 8.08 -19.11 -17.94
N ILE A 254 8.23 -19.99 -16.96
CA ILE A 254 9.35 -20.92 -16.97
C ILE A 254 9.09 -22.03 -18.00
N ALA A 255 10.13 -22.35 -18.77
CA ALA A 255 10.11 -23.49 -19.68
C ALA A 255 10.43 -24.79 -18.93
N ASP A 256 11.30 -24.71 -17.94
CA ASP A 256 11.72 -25.81 -17.08
C ASP A 256 12.18 -25.29 -15.70
N GLU A 257 12.33 -26.20 -14.75
CA GLU A 257 12.71 -25.87 -13.37
C GLU A 257 14.15 -25.35 -13.21
N SER A 258 15.00 -25.53 -14.20
CA SER A 258 16.41 -25.08 -14.14
C SER A 258 16.52 -23.54 -14.03
N ALA A 259 15.52 -22.83 -14.53
CA ALA A 259 15.44 -21.36 -14.42
C ALA A 259 15.18 -20.85 -12.99
N ILE A 260 14.75 -21.71 -12.07
CA ILE A 260 14.40 -21.32 -10.70
C ILE A 260 15.63 -21.12 -9.83
N ALA A 261 16.63 -22.02 -9.91
CA ALA A 261 17.77 -22.03 -9.01
C ALA A 261 18.58 -20.72 -8.98
N PRO A 262 18.94 -20.09 -10.13
CA PRO A 262 19.65 -18.81 -10.13
C PRO A 262 18.81 -17.66 -9.54
N THR A 263 17.50 -17.72 -9.74
CA THR A 263 16.57 -16.74 -9.19
C THR A 263 16.43 -16.90 -7.67
N ALA A 264 16.37 -18.15 -7.18
CA ALA A 264 16.30 -18.45 -5.76
C ALA A 264 17.53 -17.92 -5.00
N GLU A 265 18.73 -18.07 -5.54
CA GLU A 265 19.94 -17.48 -4.95
C GLU A 265 19.86 -15.95 -4.86
N THR A 266 19.31 -15.31 -5.90
CA THR A 266 19.16 -13.84 -5.97
C THR A 266 18.20 -13.29 -4.90
N PHE A 267 17.16 -14.04 -4.57
CA PHE A 267 16.08 -13.60 -3.67
C PHE A 267 16.11 -14.27 -2.29
N ALA A 268 17.15 -15.04 -1.97
CA ALA A 268 17.28 -15.61 -0.63
C ALA A 268 17.13 -14.51 0.46
N PRO A 269 16.37 -14.75 1.55
CA PRO A 269 15.79 -16.03 2.00
C PRO A 269 14.32 -16.24 1.57
N LEU A 270 13.82 -15.56 0.53
CA LEU A 270 12.45 -15.77 0.05
C LEU A 270 12.33 -17.09 -0.71
N ASP A 271 11.18 -17.74 -0.54
CA ASP A 271 10.81 -18.88 -1.38
C ASP A 271 10.54 -18.43 -2.82
N VAL A 272 11.01 -19.22 -3.77
CA VAL A 272 10.85 -18.97 -5.20
C VAL A 272 10.05 -20.10 -5.83
N THR A 273 8.94 -19.76 -6.46
CA THR A 273 8.05 -20.71 -7.13
C THR A 273 8.05 -20.45 -8.64
N GLY A 274 8.22 -21.47 -9.42
CA GLY A 274 8.09 -21.42 -10.87
C GLY A 274 6.64 -21.54 -11.32
N ILE A 275 6.23 -20.69 -12.26
CA ILE A 275 4.91 -20.69 -12.87
C ILE A 275 5.09 -21.02 -14.36
N PRO A 276 4.47 -22.08 -14.88
CA PRO A 276 4.62 -22.47 -16.26
C PRO A 276 4.00 -21.45 -17.21
N GLU A 277 4.45 -21.44 -18.45
CA GLU A 277 3.74 -20.74 -19.51
C GLU A 277 2.43 -21.46 -19.83
N SER A 278 1.34 -20.73 -19.97
CA SER A 278 0.04 -21.30 -20.31
C SER A 278 -0.56 -20.60 -21.51
N SER A 279 -1.19 -21.38 -22.38
CA SER A 279 -1.86 -20.94 -23.62
C SER A 279 -3.38 -21.05 -23.53
N GLY A 280 -3.99 -20.57 -22.44
CA GLY A 280 -5.46 -20.52 -22.31
C GLY A 280 -6.06 -21.43 -21.23
N ASP A 281 -5.39 -22.51 -20.81
CA ASP A 281 -5.82 -23.32 -19.67
C ASP A 281 -5.28 -22.75 -18.34
N TRP A 282 -6.18 -22.51 -17.40
CA TRP A 282 -5.84 -22.02 -16.07
C TRP A 282 -5.34 -23.10 -15.11
N SER A 283 -5.65 -24.39 -15.38
CA SER A 283 -5.37 -25.49 -14.46
C SER A 283 -3.88 -25.63 -14.12
N PRO A 284 -2.94 -25.54 -15.07
CA PRO A 284 -1.52 -25.61 -14.76
C PRO A 284 -1.05 -24.43 -13.90
N LEU A 285 -1.56 -23.22 -14.19
CA LEU A 285 -1.22 -22.01 -13.43
C LEU A 285 -1.76 -22.09 -12.00
N VAL A 286 -3.02 -22.48 -11.84
CA VAL A 286 -3.67 -22.64 -10.52
C VAL A 286 -2.96 -23.69 -9.67
N SER A 287 -2.57 -24.83 -10.30
CA SER A 287 -1.85 -25.91 -9.60
C SER A 287 -0.43 -25.51 -9.16
N ALA A 288 0.22 -24.60 -9.91
CA ALA A 288 1.55 -24.10 -9.59
C ALA A 288 1.55 -23.00 -8.52
N MET A 289 0.38 -22.47 -8.12
CA MET A 289 0.34 -21.41 -7.09
C MET A 289 0.82 -21.94 -5.75
N PRO A 290 1.72 -21.21 -5.06
CA PRO A 290 2.12 -21.56 -3.71
C PRO A 290 0.97 -21.34 -2.72
N THR A 291 1.10 -21.90 -1.54
CA THR A 291 0.24 -21.49 -0.43
C THR A 291 0.62 -20.07 0.01
N PHE A 292 -0.20 -19.10 -0.37
CA PHE A 292 -0.01 -17.70 0.02
C PHE A 292 -0.41 -17.50 1.49
N ALA A 293 0.37 -18.07 2.41
CA ALA A 293 0.18 -17.84 3.84
C ALA A 293 0.77 -16.48 4.25
N PRO A 294 0.25 -15.82 5.30
CA PRO A 294 0.88 -14.64 5.85
C PRO A 294 2.36 -14.89 6.16
N PRO A 295 3.30 -14.13 5.57
CA PRO A 295 4.72 -14.43 5.67
C PRO A 295 5.25 -14.04 7.05
N THR A 296 5.52 -15.04 7.89
CA THR A 296 6.01 -14.84 9.26
C THR A 296 7.51 -15.14 9.43
N SER A 297 8.11 -15.85 8.48
CA SER A 297 9.51 -16.28 8.50
C SER A 297 10.44 -15.44 7.62
N VAL A 298 9.90 -14.44 6.92
CA VAL A 298 10.69 -13.56 6.04
C VAL A 298 11.27 -12.38 6.81
N PRO A 299 12.32 -11.72 6.29
CA PRO A 299 12.88 -10.53 6.90
C PRO A 299 11.85 -9.40 7.04
N ARG A 300 11.76 -8.84 8.24
CA ARG A 300 10.87 -7.71 8.50
C ARG A 300 11.43 -6.41 7.91
N PRO A 301 10.55 -5.50 7.44
CA PRO A 301 10.98 -4.21 6.92
C PRO A 301 11.81 -3.39 7.90
N ILE A 302 11.49 -3.47 9.19
CA ILE A 302 12.18 -2.75 10.26
C ILE A 302 12.20 -3.58 11.54
N GLU A 303 13.31 -3.50 12.26
CA GLU A 303 13.50 -4.04 13.59
C GLU A 303 14.09 -2.95 14.49
N VAL A 304 13.54 -2.76 15.68
CA VAL A 304 14.04 -1.82 16.67
C VAL A 304 14.50 -2.58 17.89
N ASP A 305 15.80 -2.57 18.13
CA ASP A 305 16.42 -3.16 19.32
C ASP A 305 16.80 -2.03 20.31
N THR A 306 15.99 -1.89 21.35
CA THR A 306 16.20 -0.88 22.38
C THR A 306 17.33 -1.25 23.34
N VAL A 307 17.67 -2.53 23.46
CA VAL A 307 18.78 -3.01 24.33
C VAL A 307 20.11 -2.74 23.67
N GLN A 308 20.27 -3.13 22.41
CA GLN A 308 21.48 -2.85 21.64
C GLN A 308 21.51 -1.41 21.08
N LYS A 309 20.44 -0.63 21.28
CA LYS A 309 20.28 0.74 20.78
C LYS A 309 20.49 0.80 19.26
N GLN A 310 19.81 -0.08 18.54
CA GLN A 310 19.92 -0.18 17.09
C GLN A 310 18.55 -0.16 16.42
N VAL A 311 18.53 0.44 15.24
CA VAL A 311 17.43 0.28 14.27
C VAL A 311 18.00 -0.37 13.03
N ARG A 312 17.37 -1.47 12.60
CA ARG A 312 17.78 -2.27 11.44
C ARG A 312 16.69 -2.20 10.41
N LEU A 313 17.01 -1.77 9.19
CA LEU A 313 16.10 -1.77 8.04
C LEU A 313 16.62 -2.78 7.02
N PHE A 314 15.74 -3.65 6.58
CA PHE A 314 16.07 -4.59 5.50
C PHE A 314 15.81 -3.90 4.15
N LEU A 315 16.86 -3.70 3.37
CA LEU A 315 16.85 -2.96 2.11
C LEU A 315 17.51 -3.78 0.99
N PRO A 316 16.94 -4.95 0.62
CA PRO A 316 17.48 -5.78 -0.43
C PRO A 316 17.46 -5.02 -1.76
N GLY A 317 18.44 -5.27 -2.62
CA GLY A 317 18.53 -4.60 -3.93
C GLY A 317 19.12 -3.20 -3.90
N PHE A 318 19.37 -2.60 -2.73
CA PHE A 318 20.07 -1.33 -2.60
C PHE A 318 21.52 -1.50 -2.16
N THR A 319 22.34 -0.52 -2.51
CA THR A 319 23.72 -0.37 -2.05
C THR A 319 23.82 0.81 -1.10
N LYS A 320 24.92 0.88 -0.32
CA LYS A 320 25.15 1.98 0.61
C LYS A 320 25.07 3.36 -0.05
N SER A 321 25.54 3.49 -1.28
CA SER A 321 25.55 4.76 -2.04
C SER A 321 24.15 5.24 -2.46
N GLN A 322 23.17 4.34 -2.50
CA GLN A 322 21.78 4.62 -2.85
C GLN A 322 20.91 4.95 -1.64
N VAL A 323 21.47 4.84 -0.43
CA VAL A 323 20.72 5.05 0.82
C VAL A 323 21.24 6.31 1.52
N LYS A 324 20.31 7.23 1.84
CA LYS A 324 20.59 8.44 2.60
C LYS A 324 19.87 8.37 3.94
N LEU A 325 20.61 8.66 5.01
CA LEU A 325 20.11 8.74 6.38
C LEU A 325 20.17 10.20 6.85
N ILE A 326 19.05 10.68 7.38
CA ILE A 326 18.92 12.01 7.98
C ILE A 326 18.32 11.84 9.37
N GLN A 327 18.85 12.50 10.38
CA GLN A 327 18.25 12.57 11.72
C GLN A 327 17.70 13.98 11.98
N SER A 328 16.50 14.06 12.53
CA SER A 328 15.85 15.32 12.93
C SER A 328 15.12 15.11 14.25
N GLY A 329 15.75 15.50 15.35
CA GLY A 329 15.22 15.29 16.69
C GLY A 329 14.97 13.82 17.00
N PRO A 330 13.74 13.43 17.41
CA PRO A 330 13.39 12.05 17.74
C PRO A 330 13.12 11.17 16.50
N GLU A 331 13.35 11.66 15.30
CA GLU A 331 13.04 10.98 14.06
C GLU A 331 14.29 10.73 13.21
N ILE A 332 14.31 9.59 12.54
CA ILE A 332 15.24 9.31 11.45
C ILE A 332 14.48 9.16 10.15
N THR A 333 15.06 9.69 9.07
CA THR A 333 14.52 9.58 7.72
C THR A 333 15.47 8.78 6.85
N ILE A 334 14.97 7.79 6.18
CA ILE A 334 15.70 6.95 5.22
C ILE A 334 15.16 7.22 3.82
N GLU A 335 16.05 7.63 2.92
CA GLU A 335 15.73 7.79 1.50
C GLU A 335 16.45 6.68 0.73
N ALA A 336 15.71 5.85 0.00
CA ALA A 336 16.23 4.81 -0.87
C ALA A 336 15.21 4.49 -1.97
N GLY A 337 15.65 4.24 -3.20
CA GLY A 337 14.79 3.84 -4.30
C GLY A 337 13.66 4.82 -4.62
N GLY A 338 13.88 6.12 -4.48
CA GLY A 338 12.84 7.13 -4.68
C GLY A 338 11.71 7.09 -3.62
N GLN A 339 11.88 6.27 -2.58
CA GLN A 339 11.00 6.20 -1.42
C GLN A 339 11.64 6.94 -0.25
N ARG A 340 10.79 7.56 0.58
CA ARG A 340 11.19 8.20 1.82
C ARG A 340 10.41 7.60 2.97
N ARG A 341 11.12 7.10 3.98
CA ARG A 341 10.53 6.57 5.20
C ARG A 341 10.94 7.40 6.39
N ASN A 342 9.97 7.88 7.15
CA ASN A 342 10.20 8.59 8.41
C ASN A 342 9.90 7.63 9.57
N ILE A 343 10.87 7.47 10.47
CA ILE A 343 10.79 6.54 11.59
C ILE A 343 10.85 7.35 12.87
N LEU A 344 9.77 7.36 13.62
CA LEU A 344 9.76 7.91 14.97
C LEU A 344 10.46 6.93 15.91
N LEU A 345 11.51 7.38 16.55
CA LEU A 345 12.27 6.57 17.50
C LEU A 345 11.46 6.34 18.77
N PRO A 346 11.49 5.13 19.34
CA PRO A 346 10.85 4.87 20.62
C PRO A 346 11.50 5.70 21.74
N PRO A 347 10.82 5.92 22.88
CA PRO A 347 11.33 6.75 23.98
C PRO A 347 12.75 6.40 24.43
N ALA A 348 13.13 5.12 24.41
CA ALA A 348 14.46 4.65 24.78
C ALA A 348 15.59 5.12 23.84
N LEU A 349 15.27 5.48 22.60
CA LEU A 349 16.18 5.97 21.57
C LEU A 349 15.94 7.45 21.24
N SER A 350 14.81 7.99 21.61
CA SER A 350 14.44 9.39 21.40
C SER A 350 15.45 10.31 22.13
N GLY A 351 15.93 11.33 21.44
CA GLY A 351 16.94 12.26 21.97
C GLY A 351 18.40 11.76 21.89
N ARG A 352 18.62 10.52 21.42
CA ARG A 352 19.99 10.03 21.14
C ARG A 352 20.40 10.40 19.73
N SER A 353 21.65 10.80 19.56
CA SER A 353 22.24 11.03 18.24
C SER A 353 22.66 9.71 17.61
N VAL A 354 22.57 9.63 16.31
CA VAL A 354 23.15 8.52 15.53
C VAL A 354 24.67 8.53 15.70
N THR A 355 25.23 7.45 16.24
CA THR A 355 26.68 7.27 16.44
C THR A 355 27.33 6.57 15.25
N GLY A 356 26.57 5.86 14.45
CA GLY A 356 27.06 5.19 13.24
C GLY A 356 25.95 4.56 12.41
N ALA A 357 26.26 4.32 11.13
CA ALA A 357 25.41 3.59 10.22
C ALA A 357 26.24 2.63 9.36
N LYS A 358 25.86 1.36 9.34
CA LYS A 358 26.53 0.30 8.59
C LYS A 358 25.54 -0.36 7.64
N PHE A 359 25.98 -0.63 6.41
CA PHE A 359 25.21 -1.42 5.45
C PHE A 359 25.85 -2.79 5.28
N GLN A 360 25.16 -3.86 5.67
CA GLN A 360 25.69 -5.22 5.65
C GLN A 360 24.58 -6.25 5.45
N GLY A 361 24.76 -7.20 4.51
CA GLY A 361 23.81 -8.28 4.25
C GLY A 361 22.42 -7.80 3.86
N GLY A 362 22.31 -6.67 3.13
CA GLY A 362 21.03 -6.07 2.78
C GLY A 362 20.38 -5.24 3.91
N TYR A 363 21.01 -5.14 5.07
CA TYR A 363 20.51 -4.33 6.20
C TYR A 363 21.24 -3.01 6.33
N LEU A 364 20.50 -1.92 6.48
CA LEU A 364 21.00 -0.69 7.07
C LEU A 364 20.85 -0.80 8.59
N ILE A 365 21.98 -0.84 9.30
CA ILE A 365 22.06 -0.94 10.76
C ILE A 365 22.48 0.42 11.29
N ILE A 366 21.60 1.07 12.05
CA ILE A 366 21.79 2.41 12.62
C ILE A 366 21.96 2.24 14.12
N SER A 367 23.06 2.78 14.67
CA SER A 367 23.40 2.73 16.10
C SER A 367 23.21 4.10 16.75
N PHE A 368 22.77 4.11 18.03
CA PHE A 368 22.48 5.32 18.84
C PHE A 368 23.28 5.36 20.13
#